data_8fcd78ea396cd9c283ba388225640435
#
_entry.id   8fcd78ea396cd9c283ba388225640435
#
_cell.length_a   1.000
_cell.length_b   1.000
_cell.length_c   1.000
_cell.angle_alpha   90.00
_cell.angle_beta   90.00
_cell.angle_gamma   90.00
#
_symmetry.space_group_name_H-M   'P 1'
#
loop_
_entity.id
_entity.type
_entity.pdbx_description
1 polymer ?
#
loop_
_entity_poly.entity_id
_entity_poly.type
_entity_poly.pdbx_seq_one_letter_code
_entity_poly.pdbx_strand_id
1 'polypeptide(L)'
;MGDENKVAKRKKSMIKAKLIALIAVIVIALGAGLYFGKSLSSESRITKLGFEDMGELATQAAYCTMVEDTEAARDLFGVEIPFTQSRLIYSYDVIVRAGLDFEQIEWSVDEPNKVIEVKLPEIKVLNSELDTESFKLYLEDESIFRRISMEENNDSMIEMEENACRQAVGNGLLDEARANAEAILRSFFAGVYDLEKYEIVFMDK
;
A
#
# COMPACT_ATOMS: atom_id res chain seq x y z
N MET A 1 -13.19 -28.86 -75.86
CA MET A 1 -12.46 -29.63 -74.82
C MET A 1 -11.27 -28.89 -74.22
N GLY A 2 -11.07 -27.61 -74.54
CA GLY A 2 -9.91 -26.84 -74.06
C GLY A 2 -10.18 -25.84 -72.93
N ASP A 3 -11.43 -25.40 -72.73
CA ASP A 3 -11.75 -24.33 -71.78
C ASP A 3 -12.03 -24.78 -70.33
N GLU A 4 -12.59 -25.92 -70.15
CA GLU A 4 -12.88 -26.45 -68.79
C GLU A 4 -11.56 -26.73 -67.98
N ASN A 5 -10.54 -27.15 -68.67
CA ASN A 5 -9.22 -27.45 -68.02
C ASN A 5 -8.49 -26.16 -67.57
N LYS A 6 -8.69 -25.01 -68.24
CA LYS A 6 -8.14 -23.71 -67.88
C LYS A 6 -8.87 -23.11 -66.64
N VAL A 7 -10.20 -23.27 -66.55
CA VAL A 7 -11.01 -22.81 -65.43
C VAL A 7 -10.72 -23.60 -64.16
N ALA A 8 -10.60 -24.92 -64.28
CA ALA A 8 -10.23 -25.79 -63.14
C ALA A 8 -8.81 -25.49 -62.59
N LYS A 9 -7.85 -25.18 -63.47
CA LYS A 9 -6.46 -24.81 -63.15
C LYS A 9 -6.40 -23.43 -62.43
N ARG A 10 -7.20 -22.46 -62.87
CA ARG A 10 -7.33 -21.15 -62.20
C ARG A 10 -8.00 -21.28 -60.84
N LYS A 11 -9.06 -22.08 -60.69
CA LYS A 11 -9.74 -22.29 -59.42
C LYS A 11 -8.80 -22.97 -58.38
N LYS A 12 -8.02 -23.96 -58.77
CA LYS A 12 -6.97 -24.61 -57.92
C LYS A 12 -5.87 -23.62 -57.53
N SER A 13 -5.46 -22.72 -58.42
CA SER A 13 -4.45 -21.70 -58.13
C SER A 13 -4.96 -20.68 -57.12
N MET A 14 -6.23 -20.21 -57.23
CA MET A 14 -6.84 -19.27 -56.28
C MET A 14 -7.03 -19.90 -54.89
N ILE A 15 -7.36 -21.19 -54.82
CA ILE A 15 -7.48 -21.89 -53.53
C ILE A 15 -6.11 -22.01 -52.82
N LYS A 16 -5.06 -22.33 -53.58
CA LYS A 16 -3.69 -22.37 -53.03
C LYS A 16 -3.22 -20.98 -52.57
N ALA A 17 -3.52 -19.91 -53.31
CA ALA A 17 -3.20 -18.52 -52.92
C ALA A 17 -3.93 -18.12 -51.64
N LYS A 18 -5.20 -18.47 -51.49
CA LYS A 18 -5.97 -18.20 -50.25
C LYS A 18 -5.46 -18.98 -49.06
N LEU A 19 -5.04 -20.24 -49.27
CA LEU A 19 -4.45 -21.07 -48.22
C LEU A 19 -3.09 -20.53 -47.74
N ILE A 20 -2.25 -20.06 -48.65
CA ILE A 20 -0.94 -19.43 -48.34
C ILE A 20 -1.17 -18.12 -47.58
N ALA A 21 -2.16 -17.29 -47.98
CA ALA A 21 -2.50 -16.06 -47.29
C ALA A 21 -3.01 -16.32 -45.84
N LEU A 22 -3.82 -17.37 -45.66
CA LEU A 22 -4.31 -17.75 -44.33
C LEU A 22 -3.15 -18.21 -43.42
N ILE A 23 -2.23 -19.03 -43.95
CA ILE A 23 -1.04 -19.47 -43.19
C ILE A 23 -0.16 -18.29 -42.82
N ALA A 24 0.05 -17.34 -43.73
CA ALA A 24 0.80 -16.11 -43.46
C ALA A 24 0.21 -15.28 -42.32
N VAL A 25 -1.13 -15.11 -42.30
CA VAL A 25 -1.84 -14.41 -41.21
C VAL A 25 -1.66 -15.13 -39.86
N ILE A 26 -1.76 -16.47 -39.85
CA ILE A 26 -1.55 -17.27 -38.63
C ILE A 26 -0.12 -17.11 -38.10
N VAL A 27 0.89 -17.14 -38.99
CA VAL A 27 2.28 -16.98 -38.57
C VAL A 27 2.57 -15.59 -38.04
N ILE A 28 1.97 -14.54 -38.64
CA ILE A 28 2.08 -13.16 -38.17
C ILE A 28 1.41 -13.02 -36.79
N ALA A 29 0.22 -13.60 -36.61
CA ALA A 29 -0.50 -13.56 -35.32
C ALA A 29 0.25 -14.28 -34.21
N LEU A 30 0.85 -15.45 -34.51
CA LEU A 30 1.68 -16.18 -33.55
C LEU A 30 2.98 -15.42 -33.22
N GLY A 31 3.63 -14.82 -34.21
CA GLY A 31 4.81 -13.99 -34.03
C GLY A 31 4.54 -12.76 -33.19
N ALA A 32 3.43 -12.08 -33.43
CA ALA A 32 2.99 -10.95 -32.64
C ALA A 32 2.68 -11.38 -31.18
N GLY A 33 1.97 -12.48 -30.98
CA GLY A 33 1.66 -13.01 -29.64
C GLY A 33 2.92 -13.33 -28.82
N LEU A 34 3.95 -13.91 -29.45
CA LEU A 34 5.24 -14.19 -28.79
C LEU A 34 6.04 -12.91 -28.49
N TYR A 35 5.95 -11.90 -29.36
CA TYR A 35 6.62 -10.62 -29.15
C TYR A 35 5.97 -9.81 -28.03
N PHE A 36 4.65 -9.71 -27.99
CA PHE A 36 3.92 -9.03 -26.92
C PHE A 36 4.02 -9.77 -25.58
N GLY A 37 4.04 -11.11 -25.57
CA GLY A 37 4.19 -11.90 -24.34
C GLY A 37 5.52 -11.68 -23.62
N LYS A 38 6.60 -11.32 -24.32
CA LYS A 38 7.89 -10.97 -23.72
C LYS A 38 7.97 -9.56 -23.18
N SER A 39 7.07 -8.65 -23.59
CA SER A 39 7.09 -7.24 -23.20
C SER A 39 6.47 -6.97 -21.83
N LEU A 40 5.84 -7.96 -21.19
CA LEU A 40 5.17 -7.83 -19.89
C LEU A 40 6.05 -8.29 -18.71
N SER A 41 7.35 -8.47 -18.91
CA SER A 41 8.28 -8.76 -17.83
C SER A 41 8.65 -7.49 -17.08
N SER A 42 8.13 -7.33 -15.87
CA SER A 42 8.57 -6.28 -14.93
C SER A 42 9.83 -6.76 -14.20
N GLU A 43 10.92 -6.02 -14.32
CA GLU A 43 12.14 -6.26 -13.58
C GLU A 43 12.30 -5.17 -12.51
N SER A 44 12.24 -5.56 -11.24
CA SER A 44 12.48 -4.66 -10.12
C SER A 44 13.99 -4.60 -9.83
N ARG A 45 14.55 -3.38 -9.74
CA ARG A 45 15.98 -3.15 -9.48
C ARG A 45 16.16 -2.19 -8.31
N ILE A 46 17.09 -2.55 -7.41
CA ILE A 46 17.54 -1.63 -6.37
C ILE A 46 18.43 -0.57 -7.03
N THR A 47 17.99 0.68 -6.96
CA THR A 47 18.74 1.83 -7.49
C THR A 47 19.51 2.58 -6.41
N LYS A 48 19.10 2.46 -5.14
CA LYS A 48 19.75 3.07 -3.98
C LYS A 48 19.56 2.18 -2.75
N LEU A 49 20.64 1.94 -2.02
CA LEU A 49 20.64 1.29 -0.70
C LEU A 49 21.33 2.21 0.30
N GLY A 50 20.72 2.42 1.45
CA GLY A 50 21.26 3.19 2.57
C GLY A 50 20.86 2.52 3.87
N PHE A 51 21.63 2.82 4.93
CA PHE A 51 21.34 2.43 6.31
C PHE A 51 21.28 3.67 7.16
N GLU A 52 20.36 3.68 8.13
CA GLU A 52 20.19 4.76 9.10
C GLU A 52 19.96 4.12 10.47
N ASP A 53 20.57 4.69 11.50
CA ASP A 53 20.35 4.24 12.88
C ASP A 53 18.98 4.74 13.34
N MET A 54 18.20 3.85 13.96
CA MET A 54 16.85 4.16 14.45
C MET A 54 16.80 3.92 15.96
N GLY A 55 16.55 5.02 16.71
CA GLY A 55 16.31 4.98 18.16
C GLY A 55 14.83 4.87 18.53
N GLU A 56 13.92 4.74 17.55
CA GLU A 56 12.49 4.73 17.77
C GLU A 56 12.00 3.39 18.33
N LEU A 57 11.19 3.47 19.39
CA LEU A 57 10.52 2.33 20.03
C LEU A 57 9.02 2.44 19.82
N ALA A 58 8.46 1.58 18.97
CA ALA A 58 7.02 1.44 18.84
C ALA A 58 6.48 0.70 20.08
N THR A 59 5.59 1.35 20.82
CA THR A 59 4.99 0.82 22.04
C THR A 59 3.55 0.40 21.86
N GLN A 60 2.88 0.88 20.81
CA GLN A 60 1.50 0.52 20.47
C GLN A 60 1.29 0.47 18.96
N ALA A 61 0.37 -0.39 18.52
CA ALA A 61 -0.09 -0.45 17.15
C ALA A 61 -1.63 -0.49 17.10
N ALA A 62 -2.21 0.28 16.17
CA ALA A 62 -3.62 0.20 15.80
C ALA A 62 -3.76 -0.51 14.44
N TYR A 63 -4.81 -1.32 14.31
CA TYR A 63 -5.17 -2.00 13.08
C TYR A 63 -6.51 -1.42 12.59
N CYS A 64 -6.49 -0.83 11.42
CA CYS A 64 -7.64 -0.15 10.83
C CYS A 64 -7.97 -0.80 9.48
N THR A 65 -9.20 -1.33 9.31
CA THR A 65 -9.66 -1.72 7.96
C THR A 65 -10.28 -0.50 7.29
N MET A 66 -9.62 -0.05 6.22
CA MET A 66 -10.06 1.11 5.43
C MET A 66 -10.75 0.61 4.16
N VAL A 67 -11.92 1.19 3.86
CA VAL A 67 -12.67 0.92 2.62
C VAL A 67 -12.63 2.18 1.77
N GLU A 68 -12.19 2.04 0.55
CA GLU A 68 -12.13 3.11 -0.45
C GLU A 68 -13.20 2.90 -1.51
N ASP A 69 -13.85 3.98 -1.89
CA ASP A 69 -14.85 4.04 -2.96
C ASP A 69 -14.41 5.13 -3.95
N THR A 70 -13.66 4.72 -4.94
CA THR A 70 -13.11 5.63 -5.95
C THR A 70 -14.01 5.68 -7.15
N GLU A 71 -14.50 6.86 -7.51
CA GLU A 71 -15.28 7.12 -8.70
C GLU A 71 -14.52 8.02 -9.67
N ALA A 72 -14.55 7.69 -10.95
CA ALA A 72 -13.99 8.48 -12.02
C ALA A 72 -14.96 8.59 -13.19
N ALA A 73 -15.23 9.82 -13.65
CA ALA A 73 -16.08 10.09 -14.78
C ALA A 73 -15.42 11.10 -15.72
N ARG A 74 -15.86 11.15 -16.98
CA ARG A 74 -15.54 12.30 -17.86
C ARG A 74 -16.57 13.38 -17.65
N ASP A 75 -16.12 14.61 -17.57
CA ASP A 75 -16.99 15.77 -17.58
C ASP A 75 -16.89 16.55 -18.90
N LEU A 76 -17.95 17.27 -19.23
CA LEU A 76 -17.98 18.25 -20.29
C LEU A 76 -18.65 19.52 -19.75
N PHE A 77 -17.87 20.60 -19.61
CA PHE A 77 -18.32 21.87 -19.03
C PHE A 77 -18.93 21.74 -17.60
N GLY A 78 -18.40 20.82 -16.79
CA GLY A 78 -18.87 20.57 -15.41
C GLY A 78 -20.11 19.67 -15.30
N VAL A 79 -20.49 18.99 -16.40
CA VAL A 79 -21.55 17.99 -16.43
C VAL A 79 -20.95 16.62 -16.73
N GLU A 80 -21.20 15.64 -15.89
CA GLU A 80 -20.74 14.27 -16.11
C GLU A 80 -21.41 13.67 -17.37
N ILE A 81 -20.57 13.02 -18.20
CA ILE A 81 -21.05 12.35 -19.40
C ILE A 81 -21.58 10.97 -19.00
N PRO A 82 -22.85 10.64 -19.32
CA PRO A 82 -23.42 9.31 -19.06
C PRO A 82 -22.57 8.20 -19.70
N PHE A 83 -22.51 7.02 -19.04
CA PHE A 83 -21.78 5.82 -19.48
C PHE A 83 -20.24 5.97 -19.53
N THR A 84 -19.68 7.00 -18.89
CA THR A 84 -18.23 7.16 -18.76
C THR A 84 -17.74 6.94 -17.34
N GLN A 85 -18.64 6.62 -16.39
CA GLN A 85 -18.29 6.39 -14.99
C GLN A 85 -17.53 5.08 -14.85
N SER A 86 -16.47 5.13 -14.05
CA SER A 86 -15.80 3.96 -13.48
C SER A 86 -15.89 4.04 -11.97
N ARG A 87 -16.09 2.91 -11.31
CA ARG A 87 -16.15 2.83 -9.85
C ARG A 87 -15.37 1.62 -9.36
N LEU A 88 -14.56 1.83 -8.35
CA LEU A 88 -13.75 0.82 -7.73
C LEU A 88 -13.96 0.88 -6.20
N ILE A 89 -14.46 -0.21 -5.61
CA ILE A 89 -14.62 -0.32 -4.16
C ILE A 89 -13.73 -1.45 -3.67
N TYR A 90 -12.80 -1.11 -2.80
CA TYR A 90 -11.85 -2.07 -2.24
C TYR A 90 -11.50 -1.73 -0.80
N SER A 91 -10.85 -2.64 -0.10
CA SER A 91 -10.33 -2.37 1.23
C SER A 91 -8.90 -2.89 1.40
N TYR A 92 -8.20 -2.23 2.32
CA TYR A 92 -6.94 -2.67 2.90
C TYR A 92 -7.00 -2.53 4.42
N ASP A 93 -6.22 -3.36 5.11
CA ASP A 93 -5.88 -3.12 6.49
C ASP A 93 -4.66 -2.19 6.55
N VAL A 94 -4.72 -1.19 7.43
CA VAL A 94 -3.63 -0.24 7.69
C VAL A 94 -3.17 -0.41 9.13
N ILE A 95 -1.86 -0.57 9.31
CA ILE A 95 -1.23 -0.71 10.61
C ILE A 95 -0.57 0.62 10.97
N VAL A 96 -1.06 1.27 12.02
CA VAL A 96 -0.50 2.54 12.52
C VAL A 96 0.26 2.26 13.80
N ARG A 97 1.57 2.54 13.81
CA ARG A 97 2.44 2.34 14.98
C ARG A 97 2.77 3.67 15.63
N ALA A 98 2.64 3.72 16.95
CA ALA A 98 3.00 4.88 17.75
C ALA A 98 4.00 4.49 18.85
N GLY A 99 4.78 5.46 19.28
CA GLY A 99 5.82 5.27 20.27
C GLY A 99 6.63 6.54 20.48
N LEU A 100 7.86 6.35 20.91
CA LEU A 100 8.78 7.43 21.24
C LEU A 100 10.20 7.14 20.75
N ASP A 101 11.04 8.17 20.74
CA ASP A 101 12.47 8.03 20.56
C ASP A 101 13.13 7.66 21.90
N PHE A 102 13.55 6.40 22.00
CA PHE A 102 14.11 5.84 23.23
C PHE A 102 15.42 6.53 23.63
N GLU A 103 16.20 7.03 22.68
CA GLU A 103 17.47 7.74 22.93
C GLU A 103 17.26 9.10 23.61
N GLN A 104 16.07 9.67 23.46
CA GLN A 104 15.72 10.94 24.08
C GLN A 104 15.14 10.83 25.48
N ILE A 105 14.99 9.64 26.02
CA ILE A 105 14.55 9.43 27.41
C ILE A 105 15.67 9.91 28.36
N GLU A 106 15.31 10.78 29.30
CA GLU A 106 16.19 11.22 30.38
C GLU A 106 15.67 10.67 31.70
N TRP A 107 16.55 10.23 32.55
CA TRP A 107 16.18 9.77 33.88
C TRP A 107 17.22 10.12 34.94
N SER A 108 16.77 10.27 36.19
CA SER A 108 17.61 10.54 37.36
C SER A 108 17.08 9.82 38.57
N VAL A 109 17.93 9.56 39.54
CA VAL A 109 17.57 8.90 40.81
C VAL A 109 17.86 9.83 41.97
N ASP A 110 16.83 10.14 42.74
CA ASP A 110 16.96 10.82 44.03
C ASP A 110 17.02 9.75 45.15
N GLU A 111 18.22 9.38 45.53
CA GLU A 111 18.49 8.36 46.56
C GLU A 111 17.92 8.72 47.93
N PRO A 112 18.02 9.99 48.41
CA PRO A 112 17.45 10.39 49.69
C PRO A 112 15.94 10.25 49.75
N ASN A 113 15.23 10.65 48.67
CA ASN A 113 13.77 10.62 48.61
C ASN A 113 13.21 9.31 48.03
N LYS A 114 14.10 8.42 47.53
CA LYS A 114 13.74 7.17 46.86
C LYS A 114 12.80 7.38 45.65
N VAL A 115 13.11 8.36 44.82
CA VAL A 115 12.35 8.71 43.61
C VAL A 115 13.22 8.50 42.38
N ILE A 116 12.64 7.86 41.39
CA ILE A 116 13.20 7.74 40.02
C ILE A 116 12.37 8.67 39.13
N GLU A 117 12.97 9.78 38.70
CA GLU A 117 12.34 10.70 37.75
C GLU A 117 12.66 10.28 36.33
N VAL A 118 11.65 10.13 35.48
CA VAL A 118 11.79 9.73 34.08
C VAL A 118 11.08 10.76 33.20
N LYS A 119 11.85 11.43 32.31
CA LYS A 119 11.31 12.39 31.35
C LYS A 119 11.14 11.68 30.01
N LEU A 120 9.90 11.60 29.56
CA LEU A 120 9.53 11.01 28.28
C LEU A 120 9.53 12.09 27.20
N PRO A 121 10.13 11.80 26.04
CA PRO A 121 9.92 12.64 24.86
C PRO A 121 8.50 12.53 24.36
N GLU A 122 8.13 13.34 23.37
CA GLU A 122 6.82 13.33 22.74
C GLU A 122 6.50 11.95 22.16
N ILE A 123 5.31 11.45 22.48
CA ILE A 123 4.74 10.24 21.87
C ILE A 123 4.14 10.64 20.52
N LYS A 124 4.54 9.95 19.46
CA LYS A 124 4.11 10.27 18.10
C LYS A 124 3.78 9.02 17.29
N VAL A 125 3.08 9.22 16.18
CA VAL A 125 2.99 8.18 15.14
C VAL A 125 4.37 8.04 14.51
N LEU A 126 4.92 6.84 14.54
CA LEU A 126 6.24 6.51 13.98
C LEU A 126 6.14 6.11 12.51
N ASN A 127 5.16 5.26 12.18
CA ASN A 127 4.82 4.94 10.80
C ASN A 127 3.36 4.49 10.66
N SER A 128 2.85 4.59 9.44
CA SER A 128 1.68 3.86 8.98
C SER A 128 2.07 2.99 7.79
N GLU A 129 1.45 1.83 7.68
CA GLU A 129 1.77 0.84 6.67
C GLU A 129 0.49 0.16 6.20
N LEU A 130 0.28 0.19 4.89
CA LEU A 130 -0.83 -0.50 4.25
C LEU A 130 -0.45 -1.97 4.04
N ASP A 131 -1.23 -2.89 4.61
CA ASP A 131 -1.04 -4.32 4.42
C ASP A 131 -1.57 -4.76 3.06
N THR A 132 -0.68 -4.92 2.09
CA THR A 132 -1.02 -5.31 0.73
C THR A 132 -1.60 -6.73 0.61
N GLU A 133 -1.36 -7.61 1.61
CA GLU A 133 -1.90 -8.97 1.62
C GLU A 133 -3.37 -8.99 2.07
N SER A 134 -3.83 -7.94 2.74
CA SER A 134 -5.21 -7.78 3.22
C SER A 134 -6.20 -7.33 2.15
N PHE A 135 -5.74 -7.06 0.92
CA PHE A 135 -6.56 -6.54 -0.18
C PHE A 135 -7.85 -7.32 -0.40
N LYS A 136 -8.98 -6.60 -0.44
CA LYS A 136 -10.29 -7.15 -0.82
C LYS A 136 -10.97 -6.24 -1.81
N LEU A 137 -11.32 -6.79 -2.95
CA LEU A 137 -12.10 -6.12 -3.98
C LEU A 137 -13.59 -6.42 -3.78
N TYR A 138 -14.42 -5.39 -3.71
CA TYR A 138 -15.86 -5.50 -3.56
C TYR A 138 -16.61 -5.18 -4.85
N LEU A 139 -16.16 -4.17 -5.58
CA LEU A 139 -16.73 -3.73 -6.85
C LEU A 139 -15.64 -3.23 -7.78
N GLU A 140 -15.69 -3.66 -9.02
CA GLU A 140 -14.89 -3.13 -10.12
C GLU A 140 -15.80 -2.93 -11.33
N ASP A 141 -16.13 -1.69 -11.65
CA ASP A 141 -16.91 -1.29 -12.84
C ASP A 141 -16.10 -0.28 -13.64
N GLU A 142 -15.39 -0.77 -14.66
CA GLU A 142 -14.52 0.06 -15.49
C GLU A 142 -15.18 0.44 -16.80
N SER A 143 -15.31 1.75 -17.04
CA SER A 143 -15.69 2.30 -18.32
C SER A 143 -14.51 2.28 -19.31
N ILE A 144 -14.77 1.89 -20.56
CA ILE A 144 -13.78 1.97 -21.64
C ILE A 144 -13.37 3.42 -21.95
N PHE A 145 -14.15 4.40 -21.52
CA PHE A 145 -13.94 5.83 -21.81
C PHE A 145 -13.15 6.55 -20.71
N ARG A 146 -13.20 6.07 -19.47
CA ARG A 146 -12.49 6.65 -18.32
C ARG A 146 -12.10 5.54 -17.36
N ARG A 147 -10.84 5.19 -17.33
CA ARG A 147 -10.27 4.25 -16.37
C ARG A 147 -9.67 5.00 -15.20
N ILE A 148 -9.70 4.38 -14.04
CA ILE A 148 -8.95 4.86 -12.87
C ILE A 148 -7.47 4.65 -13.17
N SER A 149 -6.68 5.71 -13.07
CA SER A 149 -5.25 5.66 -13.34
C SER A 149 -4.46 5.09 -12.18
N MET A 150 -3.23 4.64 -12.43
CA MET A 150 -2.31 4.22 -11.36
C MET A 150 -2.00 5.35 -10.38
N GLU A 151 -1.96 6.60 -10.86
CA GLU A 151 -1.74 7.79 -10.03
C GLU A 151 -2.92 8.00 -9.08
N GLU A 152 -4.15 8.01 -9.58
CA GLU A 152 -5.37 8.14 -8.77
C GLU A 152 -5.50 7.01 -7.74
N ASN A 153 -5.18 5.78 -8.13
CA ASN A 153 -5.19 4.66 -7.17
C ASN A 153 -4.12 4.82 -6.09
N ASN A 154 -2.93 5.30 -6.45
CA ASN A 154 -1.87 5.58 -5.48
C ASN A 154 -2.26 6.72 -4.52
N ASP A 155 -2.89 7.77 -5.02
CA ASP A 155 -3.38 8.88 -4.20
C ASP A 155 -4.45 8.41 -3.21
N SER A 156 -5.37 7.54 -3.64
CA SER A 156 -6.35 6.90 -2.76
C SER A 156 -5.68 6.07 -1.65
N MET A 157 -4.62 5.32 -1.97
CA MET A 157 -3.88 4.55 -0.96
C MET A 157 -3.21 5.45 0.08
N ILE A 158 -2.62 6.57 -0.34
CA ILE A 158 -2.04 7.57 0.56
C ILE A 158 -3.13 8.15 1.47
N GLU A 159 -4.29 8.49 0.90
CA GLU A 159 -5.42 9.02 1.67
C GLU A 159 -5.96 8.00 2.70
N MET A 160 -5.99 6.71 2.35
CA MET A 160 -6.34 5.64 3.28
C MET A 160 -5.39 5.60 4.48
N GLU A 161 -4.07 5.68 4.26
CA GLU A 161 -3.08 5.71 5.35
C GLU A 161 -3.23 6.94 6.24
N GLU A 162 -3.40 8.12 5.65
CA GLU A 162 -3.63 9.36 6.41
C GLU A 162 -4.93 9.32 7.22
N ASN A 163 -6.01 8.78 6.65
CA ASN A 163 -7.29 8.61 7.32
C ASN A 163 -7.16 7.63 8.49
N ALA A 164 -6.46 6.50 8.29
CA ALA A 164 -6.20 5.53 9.35
C ALA A 164 -5.40 6.16 10.50
N CYS A 165 -4.36 6.95 10.20
CA CYS A 165 -3.60 7.69 11.20
C CYS A 165 -4.49 8.64 12.00
N ARG A 166 -5.31 9.46 11.32
CA ARG A 166 -6.23 10.38 12.00
C ARG A 166 -7.22 9.65 12.92
N GLN A 167 -7.78 8.54 12.45
CA GLN A 167 -8.70 7.74 13.24
C GLN A 167 -8.01 7.07 14.43
N ALA A 168 -6.84 6.48 14.24
CA ALA A 168 -6.09 5.82 15.31
C ALA A 168 -5.71 6.82 16.42
N VAL A 169 -5.20 7.99 16.06
CA VAL A 169 -4.89 9.08 17.01
C VAL A 169 -6.15 9.57 17.71
N GLY A 170 -7.24 9.80 16.96
CA GLY A 170 -8.53 10.23 17.51
C GLY A 170 -9.15 9.20 18.46
N ASN A 171 -8.81 7.93 18.32
CA ASN A 171 -9.24 6.83 19.20
C ASN A 171 -8.26 6.53 20.37
N GLY A 172 -7.27 7.41 20.60
CA GLY A 172 -6.40 7.33 21.78
C GLY A 172 -5.12 6.50 21.59
N LEU A 173 -4.69 6.25 20.35
CA LEU A 173 -3.45 5.49 20.09
C LEU A 173 -2.24 6.06 20.83
N LEU A 174 -2.10 7.39 20.91
CA LEU A 174 -0.96 8.04 21.56
C LEU A 174 -1.00 7.87 23.07
N ASP A 175 -2.19 7.92 23.69
CA ASP A 175 -2.35 7.70 25.14
C ASP A 175 -2.01 6.26 25.52
N GLU A 176 -2.48 5.30 24.73
CA GLU A 176 -2.15 3.89 24.92
C GLU A 176 -0.65 3.62 24.70
N ALA A 177 -0.06 4.26 23.69
CA ALA A 177 1.38 4.15 23.44
C ALA A 177 2.20 4.69 24.61
N ARG A 178 1.77 5.80 25.23
CA ARG A 178 2.39 6.35 26.44
C ARG A 178 2.28 5.39 27.61
N ALA A 179 1.08 4.88 27.87
CA ALA A 179 0.85 3.95 28.98
C ALA A 179 1.73 2.70 28.86
N ASN A 180 1.86 2.16 27.64
CA ASN A 180 2.73 1.03 27.38
C ASN A 180 4.21 1.37 27.52
N ALA A 181 4.65 2.55 27.08
CA ALA A 181 6.03 3.02 27.28
C ALA A 181 6.37 3.08 28.79
N GLU A 182 5.48 3.67 29.59
CA GLU A 182 5.63 3.74 31.06
C GLU A 182 5.67 2.34 31.68
N ALA A 183 4.84 1.39 31.23
CA ALA A 183 4.83 0.02 31.72
C ALA A 183 6.15 -0.72 31.39
N ILE A 184 6.67 -0.54 30.17
CA ILE A 184 7.97 -1.11 29.75
C ILE A 184 9.09 -0.56 30.63
N LEU A 185 9.13 0.76 30.82
CA LEU A 185 10.15 1.41 31.64
C LEU A 185 10.05 1.02 33.11
N ARG A 186 8.83 0.88 33.69
CA ARG A 186 8.65 0.34 35.04
C ARG A 186 9.25 -1.05 35.15
N SER A 187 9.00 -1.91 34.17
CA SER A 187 9.56 -3.28 34.15
C SER A 187 11.08 -3.25 34.05
N PHE A 188 11.65 -2.34 33.29
CA PHE A 188 13.10 -2.14 33.19
C PHE A 188 13.69 -1.71 34.53
N PHE A 189 13.12 -0.69 35.18
CA PHE A 189 13.61 -0.20 36.47
C PHE A 189 13.39 -1.24 37.62
N ALA A 190 12.34 -2.05 37.58
CA ALA A 190 12.11 -3.14 38.51
C ALA A 190 13.24 -4.20 38.51
N GLY A 191 13.94 -4.33 37.36
CA GLY A 191 15.12 -5.22 37.28
C GLY A 191 16.36 -4.67 37.98
N VAL A 192 16.40 -3.38 38.31
CA VAL A 192 17.57 -2.67 38.85
C VAL A 192 17.30 -2.13 40.26
N TYR A 193 16.08 -1.65 40.52
CA TYR A 193 15.65 -0.99 41.77
C TYR A 193 14.50 -1.76 42.41
N ASP A 194 14.46 -1.73 43.74
CA ASP A 194 13.36 -2.28 44.54
C ASP A 194 12.16 -1.28 44.51
N LEU A 195 11.20 -1.54 43.66
CA LEU A 195 10.03 -0.65 43.48
C LEU A 195 9.04 -0.67 44.68
N GLU A 196 9.28 -1.51 45.72
CA GLU A 196 8.58 -1.35 47.00
C GLU A 196 9.15 -0.17 47.79
N LYS A 197 10.38 0.25 47.49
CA LYS A 197 11.08 1.36 48.14
C LYS A 197 11.21 2.61 47.30
N TYR A 198 11.24 2.44 45.96
CA TYR A 198 11.41 3.54 45.01
C TYR A 198 10.10 3.82 44.27
N GLU A 199 9.71 5.07 44.22
CA GLU A 199 8.61 5.56 43.38
C GLU A 199 9.16 6.02 42.02
N ILE A 200 8.47 5.63 40.95
CA ILE A 200 8.81 6.12 39.60
C ILE A 200 7.80 7.22 39.22
N VAL A 201 8.33 8.40 38.91
CA VAL A 201 7.58 9.56 38.46
C VAL A 201 7.90 9.82 36.99
N PHE A 202 6.89 9.73 36.13
CA PHE A 202 6.99 10.07 34.71
C PHE A 202 6.57 11.51 34.47
N MET A 203 7.35 12.23 33.67
CA MET A 203 7.13 13.62 33.30
C MET A 203 7.35 13.79 31.80
N ASP A 204 6.74 14.82 31.21
CA ASP A 204 7.03 15.23 29.85
C ASP A 204 8.37 16.00 29.80
N LYS A 205 9.10 15.80 28.69
CA LYS A 205 10.36 16.47 28.44
C LYS A 205 10.14 17.87 27.87
#